data_1f8519de5c5eeefb28b971a50305b034
#
_entry.id   1f8519de5c5eeefb28b971a50305b034
#
_cell.length_a   1.000
_cell.length_b   1.000
_cell.length_c   1.000
_cell.angle_alpha   90.00
_cell.angle_beta   90.00
_cell.angle_gamma   90.00
#
_symmetry.space_group_name_H-M   'P 1'
#
loop_
_entity.id
_entity.type
_entity.pdbx_description
1 polymer ?
#
loop_
_entity_poly.entity_id
_entity_poly.type
_entity_poly.pdbx_seq_one_letter_code
_entity_poly.pdbx_strand_id
1 'polypeptide(L)'
;APESVDEYVPLSKASDGTITTQYTMVTLEELGLLKMDFLGLRTLTVIQDAAKMSGMGDVYNMDIDYEDQNVFEMLSAGKTEGIFQLESAGMKQFIKELKPRNMEDIIAGISLYRPGPMDFIPKYIEGKEKSGSITYDCPQLEPILSPTYGCIVYQEQVMQIVRNLAGYSFGRSDLVRRAMSKKKTKVMEAERKNFVYGNEEEGVKGCIANGIPENIAN
;
A
#
# COMPACT_ATOMS: atom_id res chain seq x y z
N ALA A 1 -7.28 -8.30 25.17
CA ALA A 1 -6.75 -8.95 26.38
C ALA A 1 -7.51 -10.26 26.62
N PRO A 2 -6.90 -11.31 27.21
CA PRO A 2 -7.59 -12.56 27.53
C PRO A 2 -8.65 -12.41 28.63
N GLU A 3 -8.43 -11.46 29.54
CA GLU A 3 -9.31 -11.09 30.65
C GLU A 3 -9.69 -9.62 30.57
N SER A 4 -10.42 -9.12 31.55
CA SER A 4 -10.77 -7.69 31.58
C SER A 4 -9.53 -6.80 31.62
N VAL A 5 -9.52 -5.68 30.88
CA VAL A 5 -8.34 -4.84 30.71
C VAL A 5 -7.88 -4.20 32.03
N ASP A 6 -8.77 -4.00 32.98
CA ASP A 6 -8.46 -3.45 34.33
C ASP A 6 -7.59 -4.40 35.19
N GLU A 7 -7.56 -5.70 34.86
CA GLU A 7 -6.62 -6.65 35.48
C GLU A 7 -5.16 -6.41 35.05
N TYR A 8 -4.94 -5.73 33.97
CA TYR A 8 -3.60 -5.49 33.40
C TYR A 8 -3.13 -4.03 33.57
N VAL A 9 -4.06 -3.09 33.48
CA VAL A 9 -3.73 -1.65 33.48
C VAL A 9 -4.82 -0.81 34.12
N PRO A 10 -4.47 0.28 34.81
CA PRO A 10 -5.45 1.20 35.39
C PRO A 10 -6.25 1.88 34.28
N LEU A 11 -7.53 2.02 34.51
CA LEU A 11 -8.47 2.69 33.63
C LEU A 11 -8.83 4.08 34.09
N SER A 12 -9.25 4.95 33.19
CA SER A 12 -9.85 6.23 33.48
C SER A 12 -11.12 6.43 32.67
N LYS A 13 -12.02 7.25 33.17
CA LYS A 13 -13.24 7.63 32.48
C LYS A 13 -13.11 9.06 31.96
N ALA A 14 -13.21 9.23 30.64
CA ALA A 14 -13.22 10.54 30.03
C ALA A 14 -14.55 11.28 30.28
N SER A 15 -14.58 12.59 30.01
CA SER A 15 -15.75 13.46 30.23
C SER A 15 -16.99 13.04 29.41
N ASP A 16 -16.78 12.41 28.28
CA ASP A 16 -17.83 11.83 27.38
C ASP A 16 -18.33 10.44 27.84
N GLY A 17 -17.77 9.93 28.95
CA GLY A 17 -18.10 8.61 29.48
C GLY A 17 -17.27 7.45 28.92
N THR A 18 -16.41 7.69 27.94
CA THR A 18 -15.53 6.68 27.36
C THR A 18 -14.52 6.16 28.38
N ILE A 19 -14.35 4.86 28.45
CA ILE A 19 -13.32 4.23 29.30
C ILE A 19 -12.04 4.09 28.48
N THR A 20 -10.94 4.60 29.03
CA THR A 20 -9.61 4.55 28.41
C THR A 20 -8.59 3.98 29.39
N THR A 21 -7.53 3.41 28.85
CA THR A 21 -6.36 3.02 29.65
C THR A 21 -5.57 4.27 30.05
N GLN A 22 -4.96 4.27 31.23
CA GLN A 22 -4.06 5.35 31.66
C GLN A 22 -2.67 5.25 31.03
N TYR A 23 -2.31 4.09 30.50
CA TYR A 23 -1.02 3.87 29.85
C TYR A 23 -1.11 4.18 28.35
N THR A 24 0.03 4.59 27.79
CA THR A 24 0.16 4.85 26.35
C THR A 24 0.10 3.54 25.53
N MET A 25 -0.21 3.66 24.26
CA MET A 25 -0.26 2.51 23.32
C MET A 25 1.05 1.69 23.34
N VAL A 26 2.20 2.36 23.35
CA VAL A 26 3.51 1.69 23.36
C VAL A 26 3.68 0.85 24.63
N THR A 27 3.33 1.40 25.80
CA THR A 27 3.39 0.69 27.08
C THR A 27 2.45 -0.51 27.13
N LEU A 28 1.26 -0.40 26.50
CA LEU A 28 0.32 -1.52 26.38
C LEU A 28 0.89 -2.66 25.52
N GLU A 29 1.56 -2.33 24.43
CA GLU A 29 2.25 -3.30 23.56
C GLU A 29 3.41 -3.99 24.32
N GLU A 30 4.18 -3.24 25.12
CA GLU A 30 5.25 -3.78 25.98
C GLU A 30 4.72 -4.75 27.05
N LEU A 31 3.50 -4.52 27.56
CA LEU A 31 2.79 -5.42 28.47
C LEU A 31 2.18 -6.64 27.76
N GLY A 32 2.36 -6.77 26.46
CA GLY A 32 1.83 -7.89 25.67
C GLY A 32 0.35 -7.78 25.30
N LEU A 33 -0.25 -6.61 25.47
CA LEU A 33 -1.63 -6.35 25.03
C LEU A 33 -1.65 -6.04 23.53
N LEU A 34 -2.61 -6.62 22.82
CA LEU A 34 -2.76 -6.43 21.38
C LEU A 34 -3.81 -5.35 21.09
N LYS A 35 -3.41 -4.31 20.35
CA LYS A 35 -4.34 -3.35 19.76
C LYS A 35 -4.89 -3.91 18.44
N MET A 36 -6.20 -3.98 18.33
CA MET A 36 -6.88 -4.36 17.10
C MET A 36 -7.72 -3.18 16.61
N ASP A 37 -7.51 -2.80 15.34
CA ASP A 37 -8.27 -1.74 14.68
C ASP A 37 -9.38 -2.36 13.82
N PHE A 38 -10.64 -2.06 14.16
CA PHE A 38 -11.80 -2.47 13.37
C PHE A 38 -12.21 -1.31 12.46
N LEU A 39 -11.88 -1.43 11.18
CA LEU A 39 -12.12 -0.39 10.18
C LEU A 39 -13.22 -0.86 9.22
N GLY A 40 -14.23 -0.02 9.05
CA GLY A 40 -15.32 -0.27 8.11
C GLY A 40 -15.58 0.95 7.22
N LEU A 41 -16.28 0.73 6.11
CA LEU A 41 -16.64 1.77 5.16
C LEU A 41 -18.16 1.97 5.17
N ARG A 42 -18.64 3.15 5.54
CA ARG A 42 -20.06 3.50 5.48
C ARG A 42 -20.62 3.49 4.06
N THR A 43 -19.77 3.77 3.06
CA THR A 43 -20.15 3.75 1.65
C THR A 43 -20.68 2.39 1.22
N LEU A 44 -20.06 1.28 1.66
CA LEU A 44 -20.55 -0.07 1.36
C LEU A 44 -21.92 -0.33 1.97
N THR A 45 -22.20 0.17 3.18
CA THR A 45 -23.51 0.07 3.81
C THR A 45 -24.57 0.85 3.01
N VAL A 46 -24.23 2.07 2.57
CA VAL A 46 -25.15 2.88 1.73
C VAL A 46 -25.47 2.18 0.42
N ILE A 47 -24.47 1.60 -0.26
CA ILE A 47 -24.67 0.83 -1.49
C ILE A 47 -25.56 -0.39 -1.24
N GLN A 48 -25.30 -1.14 -0.19
CA GLN A 48 -26.10 -2.31 0.18
C GLN A 48 -27.56 -1.94 0.49
N ASP A 49 -27.78 -0.87 1.24
CA ASP A 49 -29.13 -0.42 1.58
C ASP A 49 -29.86 0.11 0.34
N ALA A 50 -29.19 0.86 -0.53
CA ALA A 50 -29.75 1.32 -1.80
C ALA A 50 -30.15 0.15 -2.72
N ALA A 51 -29.32 -0.89 -2.82
CA ALA A 51 -29.60 -2.08 -3.60
C ALA A 51 -30.82 -2.84 -3.05
N LYS A 52 -30.93 -3.00 -1.73
CA LYS A 52 -32.10 -3.59 -1.10
C LYS A 52 -33.37 -2.78 -1.36
N MET A 53 -33.30 -1.45 -1.19
CA MET A 53 -34.44 -0.56 -1.40
C MET A 53 -34.91 -0.52 -2.86
N SER A 54 -34.00 -0.68 -3.82
CA SER A 54 -34.31 -0.74 -5.27
C SER A 54 -34.75 -2.13 -5.75
N GLY A 55 -34.73 -3.14 -4.87
CA GLY A 55 -35.07 -4.51 -5.24
C GLY A 55 -33.95 -5.26 -6.00
N MET A 56 -32.75 -4.71 -6.06
CA MET A 56 -31.59 -5.33 -6.71
C MET A 56 -31.00 -6.49 -5.89
N GLY A 57 -31.38 -6.61 -4.61
CA GLY A 57 -30.90 -7.68 -3.75
C GLY A 57 -29.59 -7.37 -3.01
N ASP A 58 -28.75 -8.38 -2.86
CA ASP A 58 -27.49 -8.28 -2.11
C ASP A 58 -26.33 -7.98 -3.07
N VAL A 59 -25.70 -6.81 -2.91
CA VAL A 59 -24.56 -6.38 -3.76
C VAL A 59 -23.36 -7.33 -3.69
N TYR A 60 -23.19 -8.06 -2.59
CA TYR A 60 -22.09 -9.03 -2.46
C TYR A 60 -22.32 -10.31 -3.29
N ASN A 61 -23.53 -10.54 -3.74
CA ASN A 61 -23.90 -11.69 -4.58
C ASN A 61 -24.19 -11.26 -6.04
N MET A 62 -23.94 -10.00 -6.40
CA MET A 62 -24.10 -9.53 -7.77
C MET A 62 -22.91 -10.00 -8.62
N ASP A 63 -23.21 -10.46 -9.82
CA ASP A 63 -22.18 -10.70 -10.86
C ASP A 63 -21.78 -9.34 -11.44
N ILE A 64 -20.60 -8.85 -11.04
CA ILE A 64 -20.06 -7.54 -11.45
C ILE A 64 -18.98 -7.78 -12.50
N ASP A 65 -19.18 -7.22 -13.69
CA ASP A 65 -18.14 -7.18 -14.72
C ASP A 65 -17.11 -6.09 -14.37
N TYR A 66 -15.95 -6.51 -13.86
CA TYR A 66 -14.83 -5.61 -13.55
C TYR A 66 -14.04 -5.15 -14.78
N GLU A 67 -14.38 -5.65 -15.98
CA GLU A 67 -13.74 -5.30 -17.26
C GLU A 67 -14.64 -4.41 -18.15
N ASP A 68 -15.78 -3.91 -17.63
CA ASP A 68 -16.71 -3.04 -18.38
C ASP A 68 -16.02 -1.74 -18.82
N GLN A 69 -15.76 -1.63 -20.12
CA GLN A 69 -15.07 -0.50 -20.73
C GLN A 69 -15.85 0.80 -20.62
N ASN A 70 -17.18 0.77 -20.54
CA ASN A 70 -17.99 1.98 -20.34
C ASN A 70 -17.69 2.65 -19.00
N VAL A 71 -17.38 1.84 -17.97
CA VAL A 71 -16.96 2.36 -16.66
C VAL A 71 -15.61 3.06 -16.78
N PHE A 72 -14.62 2.45 -17.44
CA PHE A 72 -13.30 3.07 -17.62
C PHE A 72 -13.34 4.32 -18.48
N GLU A 73 -14.18 4.38 -19.51
CA GLU A 73 -14.42 5.57 -20.30
C GLU A 73 -15.05 6.70 -19.49
N MET A 74 -16.05 6.38 -18.65
CA MET A 74 -16.70 7.32 -17.74
C MET A 74 -15.67 7.89 -16.75
N LEU A 75 -14.84 7.06 -16.15
CA LEU A 75 -13.76 7.48 -15.22
C LEU A 75 -12.74 8.36 -15.95
N SER A 76 -12.29 7.95 -17.14
CA SER A 76 -11.34 8.71 -17.97
C SER A 76 -11.88 10.07 -18.41
N ALA A 77 -13.18 10.22 -18.53
CA ALA A 77 -13.85 11.50 -18.75
C ALA A 77 -13.94 12.36 -17.47
N GLY A 78 -13.56 11.83 -16.31
CA GLY A 78 -13.65 12.49 -15.01
C GLY A 78 -15.05 12.63 -14.47
N LYS A 79 -16.00 11.81 -14.95
CA LYS A 79 -17.37 11.76 -14.44
C LYS A 79 -17.42 10.88 -13.20
N THR A 80 -16.87 11.39 -12.07
CA THR A 80 -16.64 10.63 -10.85
C THR A 80 -17.40 11.19 -9.65
N GLU A 81 -18.47 11.95 -9.90
CA GLU A 81 -19.38 12.44 -8.87
C GLU A 81 -20.01 11.27 -8.13
N GLY A 82 -19.93 11.28 -6.78
CA GLY A 82 -20.47 10.24 -5.93
C GLY A 82 -19.68 8.92 -5.92
N ILE A 83 -18.55 8.84 -6.66
CA ILE A 83 -17.68 7.67 -6.62
C ILE A 83 -16.66 7.83 -5.51
N PHE A 84 -16.73 6.94 -4.53
CA PHE A 84 -15.85 6.98 -3.36
C PHE A 84 -14.37 7.12 -3.74
N GLN A 85 -13.65 8.02 -3.05
CA GLN A 85 -12.26 8.39 -3.27
C GLN A 85 -11.92 9.08 -4.61
N LEU A 86 -12.83 9.11 -5.59
CA LEU A 86 -12.56 9.69 -6.91
C LEU A 86 -13.22 11.05 -7.14
N GLU A 87 -13.89 11.63 -6.13
CA GLU A 87 -14.75 12.82 -6.26
C GLU A 87 -14.00 14.15 -6.17
N SER A 88 -12.81 14.19 -5.51
CA SER A 88 -12.11 15.46 -5.32
C SER A 88 -11.63 16.04 -6.66
N ALA A 89 -11.57 17.37 -6.76
CA ALA A 89 -11.16 18.05 -7.98
C ALA A 89 -9.76 17.59 -8.46
N GLY A 90 -8.82 17.41 -7.52
CA GLY A 90 -7.48 16.92 -7.85
C GLY A 90 -7.49 15.47 -8.34
N MET A 91 -8.27 14.58 -7.69
CA MET A 91 -8.40 13.20 -8.14
C MET A 91 -9.08 13.10 -9.52
N LYS A 92 -10.12 13.91 -9.77
CA LYS A 92 -10.75 13.97 -11.10
C LYS A 92 -9.78 14.36 -12.19
N GLN A 93 -8.95 15.37 -11.94
CA GLN A 93 -7.93 15.79 -12.89
C GLN A 93 -6.90 14.67 -13.13
N PHE A 94 -6.42 14.05 -12.05
CA PHE A 94 -5.48 12.94 -12.15
C PHE A 94 -6.06 11.74 -12.91
N ILE A 95 -7.31 11.33 -12.64
CA ILE A 95 -7.95 10.20 -13.34
C ILE A 95 -8.11 10.48 -14.85
N LYS A 96 -8.38 11.75 -15.24
CA LYS A 96 -8.39 12.14 -16.66
C LYS A 96 -7.03 12.00 -17.33
N GLU A 97 -5.96 12.26 -16.60
CA GLU A 97 -4.58 12.10 -17.10
C GLU A 97 -4.16 10.61 -17.12
N LEU A 98 -4.53 9.86 -16.08
CA LEU A 98 -4.25 8.43 -15.95
C LEU A 98 -4.95 7.60 -17.02
N LYS A 99 -6.20 7.97 -17.41
CA LYS A 99 -7.03 7.24 -18.38
C LYS A 99 -7.07 5.74 -18.07
N PRO A 100 -7.67 5.33 -16.95
CA PRO A 100 -7.68 3.92 -16.55
C PRO A 100 -8.34 3.06 -17.62
N ARG A 101 -7.78 1.87 -17.89
CA ARG A 101 -8.25 0.90 -18.88
C ARG A 101 -8.64 -0.43 -18.27
N ASN A 102 -8.28 -0.64 -17.03
CA ASN A 102 -8.51 -1.87 -16.25
C ASN A 102 -8.53 -1.54 -14.75
N MET A 103 -8.85 -2.53 -13.93
CA MET A 103 -8.91 -2.38 -12.48
C MET A 103 -7.54 -2.07 -11.87
N GLU A 104 -6.45 -2.63 -12.39
CA GLU A 104 -5.08 -2.39 -11.92
C GLU A 104 -4.70 -0.92 -12.03
N ASP A 105 -5.11 -0.24 -13.09
CA ASP A 105 -4.88 1.20 -13.25
C ASP A 105 -5.59 2.02 -12.16
N ILE A 106 -6.79 1.61 -11.75
CA ILE A 106 -7.55 2.27 -10.67
C ILE A 106 -6.85 2.05 -9.34
N ILE A 107 -6.46 0.80 -9.05
CA ILE A 107 -5.73 0.44 -7.82
C ILE A 107 -4.42 1.22 -7.71
N ALA A 108 -3.65 1.25 -8.80
CA ALA A 108 -2.40 2.03 -8.85
C ALA A 108 -2.68 3.53 -8.70
N GLY A 109 -3.70 4.05 -9.36
CA GLY A 109 -4.11 5.44 -9.26
C GLY A 109 -4.42 5.88 -7.83
N ILE A 110 -5.25 5.13 -7.12
CA ILE A 110 -5.58 5.39 -5.71
C ILE A 110 -4.32 5.30 -4.82
N SER A 111 -3.40 4.40 -5.15
CA SER A 111 -2.16 4.22 -4.40
C SER A 111 -1.15 5.33 -4.66
N LEU A 112 -1.08 5.85 -5.89
CA LEU A 112 -0.19 6.95 -6.29
C LEU A 112 -0.68 8.30 -5.77
N TYR A 113 -2.00 8.53 -5.72
CA TYR A 113 -2.55 9.81 -5.30
C TYR A 113 -2.51 9.98 -3.77
N ARG A 114 -1.30 9.95 -3.22
CA ARG A 114 -0.99 10.14 -1.79
C ARG A 114 0.28 10.97 -1.65
N PRO A 115 0.44 11.76 -0.57
CA PRO A 115 1.69 12.47 -0.30
C PRO A 115 2.89 11.51 -0.30
N GLY A 116 3.90 11.82 -1.11
CA GLY A 116 5.08 10.99 -1.36
C GLY A 116 5.01 10.27 -2.71
N PRO A 117 4.17 9.23 -2.89
CA PRO A 117 4.04 8.55 -4.20
C PRO A 117 3.57 9.44 -5.34
N MET A 118 2.89 10.54 -5.05
CA MET A 118 2.35 11.49 -6.02
C MET A 118 3.42 12.06 -6.97
N ASP A 119 4.66 12.16 -6.52
CA ASP A 119 5.77 12.64 -7.33
C ASP A 119 6.12 11.68 -8.48
N PHE A 120 5.71 10.42 -8.39
CA PHE A 120 5.92 9.39 -9.42
C PHE A 120 4.79 9.30 -10.45
N ILE A 121 3.71 10.05 -10.31
CA ILE A 121 2.58 10.06 -11.26
C ILE A 121 3.03 10.32 -12.69
N PRO A 122 3.86 11.34 -13.00
CA PRO A 122 4.28 11.59 -14.38
C PRO A 122 5.04 10.40 -14.97
N LYS A 123 5.95 9.79 -14.20
CA LYS A 123 6.71 8.61 -14.63
C LYS A 123 5.80 7.40 -14.88
N TYR A 124 4.81 7.19 -14.01
CA TYR A 124 3.85 6.10 -14.16
C TYR A 124 3.02 6.26 -15.44
N ILE A 125 2.48 7.46 -15.70
CA ILE A 125 1.67 7.76 -16.89
C ILE A 125 2.52 7.58 -18.16
N GLU A 126 3.74 8.12 -18.16
CA GLU A 126 4.66 7.96 -19.30
C GLU A 126 5.00 6.48 -19.55
N GLY A 127 5.30 5.72 -18.51
CA GLY A 127 5.56 4.28 -18.60
C GLY A 127 4.35 3.50 -19.12
N LYS A 128 3.15 3.86 -18.69
CA LYS A 128 1.90 3.28 -19.17
C LYS A 128 1.68 3.52 -20.68
N GLU A 129 1.94 4.73 -21.15
CA GLU A 129 1.79 5.08 -22.57
C GLU A 129 2.87 4.44 -23.45
N LYS A 130 4.08 4.24 -22.90
CA LYS A 130 5.25 3.70 -23.59
C LYS A 130 5.68 2.33 -23.05
N SER A 131 4.74 1.47 -22.68
CA SER A 131 5.01 0.22 -21.97
C SER A 131 6.05 -0.70 -22.64
N GLY A 132 6.18 -0.65 -23.96
CA GLY A 132 7.19 -1.41 -24.70
C GLY A 132 8.62 -0.87 -24.65
N SER A 133 8.87 0.28 -24.01
CA SER A 133 10.19 0.93 -23.95
C SER A 133 10.72 1.12 -22.52
N ILE A 134 10.11 0.47 -21.53
CA ILE A 134 10.54 0.55 -20.15
C ILE A 134 11.87 -0.19 -19.99
N THR A 135 12.85 0.51 -19.40
CA THR A 135 14.14 -0.08 -19.03
C THR A 135 14.21 -0.27 -17.53
N TYR A 136 14.72 -1.41 -17.11
CA TYR A 136 14.93 -1.75 -15.70
C TYR A 136 16.42 -1.73 -15.39
N ASP A 137 16.81 -1.20 -14.23
CA ASP A 137 18.21 -1.11 -13.81
C ASP A 137 18.87 -2.50 -13.69
N CYS A 138 18.09 -3.53 -13.40
CA CYS A 138 18.51 -4.92 -13.50
C CYS A 138 17.31 -5.83 -13.90
N PRO A 139 17.58 -6.99 -14.54
CA PRO A 139 16.52 -7.90 -15.00
C PRO A 139 15.60 -8.42 -13.88
N GLN A 140 16.10 -8.51 -12.67
CA GLN A 140 15.34 -8.98 -11.51
C GLN A 140 14.21 -8.04 -11.10
N LEU A 141 14.25 -6.77 -11.52
CA LEU A 141 13.21 -5.78 -11.25
C LEU A 141 12.02 -5.90 -12.20
N GLU A 142 12.22 -6.40 -13.41
CA GLU A 142 11.16 -6.50 -14.41
C GLU A 142 9.91 -7.26 -13.91
N PRO A 143 10.03 -8.49 -13.38
CA PRO A 143 8.84 -9.21 -12.91
C PRO A 143 8.13 -8.55 -11.73
N ILE A 144 8.82 -7.67 -10.99
CA ILE A 144 8.27 -6.94 -9.84
C ILE A 144 7.59 -5.65 -10.28
N LEU A 145 8.21 -4.91 -11.20
CA LEU A 145 7.81 -3.55 -11.54
C LEU A 145 7.06 -3.44 -12.89
N SER A 146 7.04 -4.49 -13.70
CA SER A 146 6.30 -4.46 -14.97
C SER A 146 4.79 -4.16 -14.79
N PRO A 147 4.09 -4.66 -13.75
CA PRO A 147 2.68 -4.33 -13.53
C PRO A 147 2.45 -2.85 -13.21
N THR A 148 3.48 -2.14 -12.78
CA THR A 148 3.42 -0.71 -12.41
C THR A 148 4.34 0.16 -13.26
N TYR A 149 4.61 -0.29 -14.48
CA TYR A 149 5.37 0.45 -15.50
C TYR A 149 6.72 0.98 -15.01
N GLY A 150 7.47 0.16 -14.26
CA GLY A 150 8.78 0.52 -13.73
C GLY A 150 8.77 1.42 -12.49
N CYS A 151 7.61 1.65 -11.90
CA CYS A 151 7.48 2.43 -10.66
C CYS A 151 7.27 1.53 -9.45
N ILE A 152 7.86 1.91 -8.31
CA ILE A 152 7.52 1.32 -7.01
C ILE A 152 6.26 2.04 -6.51
N VAL A 153 5.13 1.33 -6.51
CA VAL A 153 3.82 1.86 -6.09
C VAL A 153 3.36 1.21 -4.80
N TYR A 154 3.59 -0.10 -4.66
CA TYR A 154 3.07 -0.90 -3.56
C TYR A 154 4.15 -1.25 -2.53
N GLN A 155 3.74 -1.38 -1.27
CA GLN A 155 4.64 -1.82 -0.19
C GLN A 155 5.18 -3.23 -0.43
N GLU A 156 4.38 -4.09 -1.04
CA GLU A 156 4.74 -5.46 -1.41
C GLU A 156 5.89 -5.49 -2.42
N GLN A 157 5.95 -4.52 -3.33
CA GLN A 157 7.07 -4.40 -4.27
C GLN A 157 8.38 -4.10 -3.56
N VAL A 158 8.38 -3.24 -2.54
CA VAL A 158 9.57 -3.00 -1.71
C VAL A 158 10.05 -4.30 -1.05
N MET A 159 9.11 -5.07 -0.48
CA MET A 159 9.44 -6.36 0.14
C MET A 159 9.97 -7.37 -0.88
N GLN A 160 9.38 -7.43 -2.07
CA GLN A 160 9.83 -8.30 -3.15
C GLN A 160 11.23 -7.91 -3.64
N ILE A 161 11.51 -6.61 -3.80
CA ILE A 161 12.82 -6.11 -4.21
C ILE A 161 13.90 -6.56 -3.23
N VAL A 162 13.76 -6.28 -1.93
CA VAL A 162 14.80 -6.66 -0.96
C VAL A 162 14.97 -8.19 -0.85
N ARG A 163 13.91 -8.95 -1.04
CA ARG A 163 13.97 -10.42 -1.05
C ARG A 163 14.65 -10.95 -2.30
N ASN A 164 14.24 -10.50 -3.47
CA ASN A 164 14.70 -11.07 -4.74
C ASN A 164 16.12 -10.60 -5.09
N LEU A 165 16.47 -9.35 -4.77
CA LEU A 165 17.77 -8.80 -5.09
C LEU A 165 18.84 -9.12 -4.04
N ALA A 166 18.48 -9.07 -2.76
CA ALA A 166 19.45 -9.21 -1.67
C ALA A 166 19.26 -10.44 -0.78
N GLY A 167 18.24 -11.26 -1.04
CA GLY A 167 18.04 -12.53 -0.32
C GLY A 167 17.45 -12.37 1.07
N TYR A 168 16.68 -11.32 1.33
CA TYR A 168 15.99 -11.13 2.61
C TYR A 168 14.92 -12.20 2.86
N SER A 169 14.75 -12.60 4.11
CA SER A 169 13.59 -13.39 4.51
C SER A 169 12.31 -12.54 4.45
N PHE A 170 11.14 -13.19 4.47
CA PHE A 170 9.86 -12.48 4.48
C PHE A 170 9.73 -11.56 5.70
N GLY A 171 10.02 -12.08 6.90
CA GLY A 171 9.95 -11.31 8.15
C GLY A 171 10.88 -10.09 8.15
N ARG A 172 12.13 -10.25 7.63
CA ARG A 172 13.06 -9.14 7.54
C ARG A 172 12.65 -8.10 6.50
N SER A 173 12.10 -8.52 5.37
CA SER A 173 11.58 -7.58 4.37
C SER A 173 10.45 -6.71 4.94
N ASP A 174 9.61 -7.25 5.84
CA ASP A 174 8.60 -6.48 6.55
C ASP A 174 9.21 -5.45 7.55
N LEU A 175 10.31 -5.80 8.21
CA LEU A 175 11.05 -4.83 9.04
C LEU A 175 11.56 -3.64 8.23
N VAL A 176 12.11 -3.88 7.02
CA VAL A 176 12.54 -2.81 6.10
C VAL A 176 11.35 -1.93 5.71
N ARG A 177 10.25 -2.52 5.28
CA ARG A 177 9.02 -1.82 4.93
C ARG A 177 8.53 -0.91 6.07
N ARG A 178 8.48 -1.44 7.30
CA ARG A 178 8.08 -0.68 8.50
C ARG A 178 9.06 0.44 8.83
N ALA A 179 10.37 0.21 8.66
CA ALA A 179 11.39 1.23 8.89
C ALA A 179 11.25 2.40 7.90
N MET A 180 10.96 2.11 6.62
CA MET A 180 10.65 3.13 5.60
C MET A 180 9.40 3.94 5.99
N SER A 181 8.29 3.28 6.32
CA SER A 181 7.03 3.94 6.69
C SER A 181 7.18 4.83 7.93
N LYS A 182 7.95 4.39 8.91
CA LYS A 182 8.20 5.14 10.17
C LYS A 182 9.39 6.11 10.06
N LYS A 183 10.00 6.27 8.88
CA LYS A 183 11.16 7.15 8.61
C LYS A 183 12.31 6.95 9.61
N LYS A 184 12.60 5.70 9.98
CA LYS A 184 13.68 5.34 10.92
C LYS A 184 15.04 5.38 10.21
N THR A 185 15.61 6.57 10.04
CA THR A 185 16.84 6.83 9.25
C THR A 185 18.00 5.91 9.64
N LYS A 186 18.30 5.75 10.94
CA LYS A 186 19.39 4.88 11.39
C LYS A 186 19.21 3.42 10.98
N VAL A 187 17.98 2.91 11.05
CA VAL A 187 17.66 1.55 10.63
C VAL A 187 17.82 1.43 9.11
N MET A 188 17.34 2.41 8.37
CA MET A 188 17.46 2.44 6.91
C MET A 188 18.90 2.51 6.42
N GLU A 189 19.78 3.26 7.11
CA GLU A 189 21.22 3.31 6.80
C GLU A 189 21.91 1.94 7.04
N ALA A 190 21.54 1.25 8.11
CA ALA A 190 22.06 -0.09 8.38
C ALA A 190 21.54 -1.09 7.34
N GLU A 191 20.24 -1.05 7.04
CA GLU A 191 19.63 -1.93 6.05
C GLU A 191 20.14 -1.65 4.62
N ARG A 192 20.49 -0.42 4.27
CA ARG A 192 21.14 -0.12 2.99
C ARG A 192 22.48 -0.87 2.84
N LYS A 193 23.30 -0.92 3.92
CA LYS A 193 24.56 -1.69 3.89
C LYS A 193 24.28 -3.19 3.73
N ASN A 194 23.34 -3.72 4.50
CA ASN A 194 22.95 -5.11 4.41
C ASN A 194 22.39 -5.47 3.02
N PHE A 195 21.60 -4.59 2.43
CA PHE A 195 21.03 -4.77 1.10
C PHE A 195 22.10 -4.84 0.01
N VAL A 196 23.08 -3.93 0.04
CA VAL A 196 24.14 -3.86 -0.97
C VAL A 196 25.17 -4.97 -0.76
N TYR A 197 25.75 -5.06 0.45
CA TYR A 197 26.95 -5.87 0.74
C TYR A 197 26.62 -7.21 1.41
N GLY A 198 25.44 -7.39 1.94
CA GLY A 198 25.05 -8.54 2.73
C GLY A 198 25.39 -8.43 4.22
N ASN A 199 24.88 -9.39 4.98
CA ASN A 199 25.15 -9.55 6.40
C ASN A 199 24.85 -11.01 6.79
N GLU A 200 25.91 -11.81 6.98
CA GLU A 200 25.78 -13.24 7.28
C GLU A 200 25.08 -13.50 8.62
N GLU A 201 25.36 -12.69 9.64
CA GLU A 201 24.74 -12.81 10.96
C GLU A 201 23.21 -12.65 10.91
N GLU A 202 22.74 -11.81 9.98
CA GLU A 202 21.33 -11.51 9.75
C GLU A 202 20.71 -12.35 8.62
N GLY A 203 21.48 -13.26 8.03
CA GLY A 203 21.04 -14.14 6.94
C GLY A 203 20.73 -13.42 5.63
N VAL A 204 21.36 -12.27 5.37
CA VAL A 204 21.19 -11.48 4.16
C VAL A 204 22.38 -11.66 3.23
N LYS A 205 22.15 -12.15 2.01
CA LYS A 205 23.23 -12.35 1.03
C LYS A 205 23.79 -11.05 0.47
N GLY A 206 22.94 -10.06 0.25
CA GLY A 206 23.26 -8.82 -0.41
C GLY A 206 23.20 -8.87 -1.94
N CYS A 207 22.97 -7.71 -2.55
CA CYS A 207 22.84 -7.57 -3.99
C CYS A 207 24.10 -8.00 -4.75
N ILE A 208 25.28 -7.60 -4.28
CA ILE A 208 26.55 -7.91 -4.94
C ILE A 208 26.77 -9.42 -5.02
N ALA A 209 26.52 -10.15 -3.92
CA ALA A 209 26.65 -11.61 -3.90
C ALA A 209 25.60 -12.32 -4.79
N ASN A 210 24.50 -11.64 -5.11
CA ASN A 210 23.48 -12.10 -6.07
C ASN A 210 23.76 -11.63 -7.50
N GLY A 211 24.93 -11.07 -7.80
CA GLY A 211 25.37 -10.68 -9.14
C GLY A 211 24.84 -9.32 -9.62
N ILE A 212 24.33 -8.50 -8.73
CA ILE A 212 23.87 -7.13 -9.06
C ILE A 212 25.05 -6.17 -8.82
N PRO A 213 25.42 -5.36 -9.82
CA PRO A 213 26.49 -4.38 -9.68
C PRO A 213 26.23 -3.38 -8.56
N GLU A 214 27.31 -2.97 -7.86
CA GLU A 214 27.20 -2.05 -6.72
C GLU A 214 26.54 -0.71 -7.08
N ASN A 215 26.85 -0.16 -8.26
CA ASN A 215 26.26 1.08 -8.75
C ASN A 215 24.75 0.97 -9.01
N ILE A 216 24.23 -0.21 -9.25
CA ILE A 216 22.78 -0.48 -9.40
C ILE A 216 22.14 -0.69 -8.02
N ALA A 217 22.84 -1.37 -7.11
CA ALA A 217 22.33 -1.65 -5.78
C ALA A 217 22.25 -0.41 -4.87
N ASN A 218 23.09 0.61 -5.09
CA ASN A 218 23.16 1.87 -4.34
C ASN A 218 22.15 2.91 -4.82
#